data_f6e0fe19eac8a43bd8da4adc65e36bd1
#
_entry.id   f6e0fe19eac8a43bd8da4adc65e36bd1
#
_cell.length_a   1.000
_cell.length_b   1.000
_cell.length_c   1.000
_cell.angle_alpha   90.00
_cell.angle_beta   90.00
_cell.angle_gamma   90.00
#
_symmetry.space_group_name_H-M   'P 1'
#
loop_
_entity.id
_entity.type
_entity.pdbx_description
1 polymer ?
#
loop_
_entity_poly.entity_id
_entity_poly.type
_entity_poly.pdbx_seq_one_letter_code
_entity_poly.pdbx_strand_id
1 'polypeptide(L)'
;MIGIVDYGAGNIQSVMNALSFCGAKFCLARSPEELLSCDKALLPGVGAFGEAMDRLRASGMGDAIKEFVASGRYFLGICLGMQLLFEQSEEFGARSGLGILPGRVVKFDKTKFNIRGAESGERCGQNFTCAESLKIPHVGWNSAHFIKHSPINAGLGEFEYLYFVHSYHVLCAREITLASTFYGYEFTSAIWRENVFAFQPHPEKSHDAGIKIIKNFTEL
;
A
#
# COMPACT_ATOMS: atom_id res chain seq x y z
N MET A 1 -14.20 11.55 -11.48
CA MET A 1 -14.01 12.05 -10.09
C MET A 1 -13.46 10.91 -9.24
N ILE A 2 -12.51 11.19 -8.33
CA ILE A 2 -11.88 10.17 -7.45
C ILE A 2 -12.55 10.23 -6.08
N GLY A 3 -13.10 9.11 -5.60
CA GLY A 3 -13.63 8.98 -4.24
C GLY A 3 -12.51 8.56 -3.27
N ILE A 4 -12.21 9.40 -2.29
CA ILE A 4 -11.35 9.01 -1.16
C ILE A 4 -12.25 8.40 -0.10
N VAL A 5 -12.04 7.12 0.20
CA VAL A 5 -12.82 6.42 1.22
C VAL A 5 -12.52 7.00 2.60
N ASP A 6 -13.52 7.65 3.20
CA ASP A 6 -13.44 8.25 4.54
C ASP A 6 -14.25 7.39 5.53
N TYR A 7 -13.58 6.47 6.18
CA TYR A 7 -14.16 5.60 7.22
C TYR A 7 -13.75 6.03 8.65
N GLY A 8 -13.32 7.29 8.79
CA GLY A 8 -12.92 7.88 10.08
C GLY A 8 -11.50 7.50 10.52
N ALA A 9 -10.65 7.01 9.61
CA ALA A 9 -9.24 6.74 9.84
C ALA A 9 -8.43 7.01 8.56
N GLY A 10 -7.15 7.31 8.72
CA GLY A 10 -6.25 7.56 7.59
C GLY A 10 -5.68 8.97 7.58
N ASN A 11 -4.55 9.13 6.89
CA ASN A 11 -3.96 10.45 6.62
C ASN A 11 -4.59 11.05 5.36
N ILE A 12 -5.89 11.32 5.42
CA ILE A 12 -6.69 11.80 4.29
C ILE A 12 -6.13 13.13 3.76
N GLN A 13 -5.67 14.02 4.65
CA GLN A 13 -5.19 15.34 4.24
C GLN A 13 -3.97 15.26 3.30
N SER A 14 -3.01 14.37 3.57
CA SER A 14 -1.85 14.21 2.69
C SER A 14 -2.25 13.67 1.30
N VAL A 15 -3.22 12.76 1.25
CA VAL A 15 -3.77 12.24 -0.01
C VAL A 15 -4.50 13.35 -0.78
N MET A 16 -5.34 14.14 -0.11
CA MET A 16 -6.02 15.29 -0.72
C MET A 16 -5.03 16.30 -1.29
N ASN A 17 -3.96 16.61 -0.55
CA ASN A 17 -2.91 17.53 -1.00
C ASN A 17 -2.20 16.98 -2.25
N ALA A 18 -1.86 15.69 -2.29
CA ALA A 18 -1.23 15.06 -3.44
C ALA A 18 -2.15 15.04 -4.67
N LEU A 19 -3.43 14.70 -4.50
CA LEU A 19 -4.43 14.75 -5.59
C LEU A 19 -4.65 16.19 -6.10
N SER A 20 -4.72 17.16 -5.19
CA SER A 20 -4.83 18.59 -5.55
C SER A 20 -3.61 19.06 -6.33
N PHE A 21 -2.40 18.66 -5.91
CA PHE A 21 -1.17 18.97 -6.62
C PHE A 21 -1.15 18.39 -8.04
N CYS A 22 -1.74 17.20 -8.23
CA CYS A 22 -1.92 16.58 -9.54
C CYS A 22 -3.07 17.19 -10.37
N GLY A 23 -3.82 18.17 -9.83
CA GLY A 23 -4.96 18.78 -10.51
C GLY A 23 -6.19 17.87 -10.62
N ALA A 24 -6.26 16.80 -9.83
CA ALA A 24 -7.35 15.83 -9.90
C ALA A 24 -8.61 16.33 -9.20
N LYS A 25 -9.78 15.97 -9.76
CA LYS A 25 -11.07 16.16 -9.09
C LYS A 25 -11.34 14.98 -8.16
N PHE A 26 -11.58 15.26 -6.88
CA PHE A 26 -11.88 14.25 -5.88
C PHE A 26 -12.96 14.69 -4.90
N CYS A 27 -13.53 13.74 -4.17
CA CYS A 27 -14.42 13.97 -3.04
C CYS A 27 -14.09 12.99 -1.90
N LEU A 28 -14.55 13.31 -0.69
CA LEU A 28 -14.57 12.35 0.42
C LEU A 28 -15.84 11.51 0.32
N ALA A 29 -15.69 10.22 0.10
CA ALA A 29 -16.80 9.27 0.09
C ALA A 29 -17.00 8.74 1.52
N ARG A 30 -18.06 9.19 2.18
CA ARG A 30 -18.43 8.84 3.56
C ARG A 30 -19.58 7.86 3.64
N SER A 31 -20.22 7.58 2.51
CA SER A 31 -21.26 6.57 2.39
C SER A 31 -21.03 5.63 1.20
N PRO A 32 -21.62 4.43 1.20
CA PRO A 32 -21.62 3.52 0.05
C PRO A 32 -22.06 4.19 -1.25
N GLU A 33 -23.13 4.98 -1.22
CA GLU A 33 -23.69 5.66 -2.39
C GLU A 33 -22.71 6.69 -2.98
N GLU A 34 -22.05 7.47 -2.11
CA GLU A 34 -21.04 8.44 -2.51
C GLU A 34 -19.86 7.73 -3.19
N LEU A 35 -19.37 6.62 -2.62
CA LEU A 35 -18.29 5.84 -3.22
C LEU A 35 -18.69 5.26 -4.58
N LEU A 36 -19.86 4.65 -4.65
CA LEU A 36 -20.35 4.01 -5.87
C LEU A 36 -20.67 5.01 -7.00
N SER A 37 -20.82 6.29 -6.69
CA SER A 37 -20.99 7.35 -7.68
C SER A 37 -19.68 7.84 -8.32
N CYS A 38 -18.52 7.45 -7.80
CA CYS A 38 -17.21 7.88 -8.28
C CYS A 38 -16.70 7.05 -9.46
N ASP A 39 -15.79 7.62 -10.28
CA ASP A 39 -15.18 6.94 -11.41
C ASP A 39 -13.99 6.06 -10.99
N LYS A 40 -13.27 6.51 -9.95
CA LYS A 40 -12.12 5.83 -9.35
C LYS A 40 -12.21 5.95 -7.84
N ALA A 41 -11.57 5.05 -7.10
CA ALA A 41 -11.56 5.09 -5.65
C ALA A 41 -10.15 4.92 -5.08
N LEU A 42 -9.91 5.58 -3.94
CA LEU A 42 -8.68 5.50 -3.19
C LEU A 42 -9.00 5.19 -1.73
N LEU A 43 -8.42 4.12 -1.20
CA LEU A 43 -8.52 3.70 0.19
C LEU A 43 -7.20 4.01 0.92
N PRO A 44 -7.10 5.14 1.63
CA PRO A 44 -5.99 5.38 2.52
C PRO A 44 -6.18 4.58 3.81
N GLY A 45 -5.11 4.37 4.55
CA GLY A 45 -5.26 3.77 5.87
C GLY A 45 -4.02 3.96 6.73
N VAL A 46 -4.25 4.22 8.02
CA VAL A 46 -3.25 4.19 9.10
C VAL A 46 -3.88 3.59 10.35
N GLY A 47 -3.06 3.06 11.26
CA GLY A 47 -3.55 2.45 12.50
C GLY A 47 -3.66 0.93 12.42
N ALA A 48 -4.54 0.34 13.23
CA ALA A 48 -4.68 -1.10 13.38
C ALA A 48 -5.68 -1.71 12.37
N PHE A 49 -5.30 -2.85 11.79
CA PHE A 49 -6.11 -3.57 10.79
C PHE A 49 -7.52 -3.90 11.30
N GLY A 50 -7.63 -4.44 12.53
CA GLY A 50 -8.92 -4.85 13.09
C GLY A 50 -9.88 -3.68 13.26
N GLU A 51 -9.42 -2.56 13.81
CA GLU A 51 -10.22 -1.35 13.99
C GLU A 51 -10.71 -0.79 12.65
N ALA A 52 -9.83 -0.73 11.65
CA ALA A 52 -10.19 -0.28 10.32
C ALA A 52 -11.27 -1.16 9.68
N MET A 53 -11.13 -2.49 9.79
CA MET A 53 -12.15 -3.44 9.28
C MET A 53 -13.49 -3.31 10.01
N ASP A 54 -13.47 -3.10 11.32
CA ASP A 54 -14.70 -2.93 12.12
C ASP A 54 -15.44 -1.65 11.70
N ARG A 55 -14.72 -0.54 11.45
CA ARG A 55 -15.29 0.71 10.93
C ARG A 55 -15.84 0.54 9.50
N LEU A 56 -15.11 -0.12 8.59
CA LEU A 56 -15.57 -0.40 7.23
C LEU A 56 -16.84 -1.25 7.20
N ARG A 57 -16.95 -2.24 8.12
CA ARG A 57 -18.16 -3.07 8.25
C ARG A 57 -19.33 -2.28 8.81
N ALA A 58 -19.09 -1.51 9.89
CA ALA A 58 -20.14 -0.74 10.57
C ALA A 58 -20.77 0.32 9.65
N SER A 59 -19.98 0.91 8.73
CA SER A 59 -20.45 1.90 7.77
C SER A 59 -21.03 1.32 6.47
N GLY A 60 -20.97 -0.01 6.25
CA GLY A 60 -21.30 -0.63 4.97
C GLY A 60 -20.28 -0.37 3.85
N MET A 61 -19.25 0.40 4.14
CA MET A 61 -18.23 0.79 3.16
C MET A 61 -17.42 -0.42 2.65
N GLY A 62 -17.24 -1.45 3.49
CA GLY A 62 -16.53 -2.67 3.09
C GLY A 62 -17.19 -3.39 1.90
N ASP A 63 -18.51 -3.51 1.90
CA ASP A 63 -19.25 -4.14 0.80
C ASP A 63 -19.32 -3.22 -0.42
N ALA A 64 -19.45 -1.91 -0.22
CA ALA A 64 -19.38 -0.93 -1.31
C ALA A 64 -18.00 -0.94 -2.03
N ILE A 65 -16.89 -1.13 -1.29
CA ILE A 65 -15.56 -1.29 -1.90
C ILE A 65 -15.50 -2.55 -2.75
N LYS A 66 -16.03 -3.68 -2.29
CA LYS A 66 -16.08 -4.92 -3.08
C LYS A 66 -16.88 -4.75 -4.36
N GLU A 67 -18.06 -4.13 -4.27
CA GLU A 67 -18.91 -3.83 -5.41
C GLU A 67 -18.20 -2.89 -6.40
N PHE A 68 -17.56 -1.83 -5.87
CA PHE A 68 -16.81 -0.88 -6.66
C PHE A 68 -15.67 -1.56 -7.46
N VAL A 69 -14.88 -2.41 -6.80
CA VAL A 69 -13.80 -3.16 -7.46
C VAL A 69 -14.36 -4.15 -8.47
N ALA A 70 -15.42 -4.88 -8.15
CA ALA A 70 -16.07 -5.83 -9.04
C ALA A 70 -16.66 -5.16 -10.29
N SER A 71 -16.98 -3.86 -10.25
CA SER A 71 -17.42 -3.10 -11.43
C SER A 71 -16.31 -2.80 -12.45
N GLY A 72 -15.06 -3.17 -12.18
CA GLY A 72 -13.90 -2.92 -13.04
C GLY A 72 -13.34 -1.50 -12.95
N ARG A 73 -13.88 -0.64 -12.08
CA ARG A 73 -13.36 0.72 -11.86
C ARG A 73 -12.04 0.69 -11.10
N TYR A 74 -11.12 1.60 -11.45
CA TYR A 74 -9.79 1.65 -10.86
C TYR A 74 -9.81 1.96 -9.37
N PHE A 75 -9.06 1.16 -8.62
CA PHE A 75 -8.96 1.24 -7.17
C PHE A 75 -7.50 1.30 -6.72
N LEU A 76 -7.20 2.21 -5.78
CA LEU A 76 -5.86 2.37 -5.19
C LEU A 76 -5.91 2.22 -3.68
N GLY A 77 -5.22 1.20 -3.13
CA GLY A 77 -4.99 1.05 -1.69
C GLY A 77 -3.64 1.62 -1.26
N ILE A 78 -3.60 2.38 -0.15
CA ILE A 78 -2.35 2.95 0.38
C ILE A 78 -2.13 2.48 1.82
N CYS A 79 -0.97 1.89 2.09
CA CYS A 79 -0.48 1.41 3.37
C CYS A 79 -1.47 0.41 4.01
N LEU A 80 -2.13 0.77 5.11
CA LEU A 80 -3.18 -0.08 5.68
C LEU A 80 -4.29 -0.36 4.67
N GLY A 81 -4.64 0.60 3.79
CA GLY A 81 -5.59 0.39 2.71
C GLY A 81 -5.20 -0.72 1.74
N MET A 82 -3.90 -0.93 1.47
CA MET A 82 -3.43 -2.11 0.75
C MET A 82 -3.70 -3.38 1.55
N GLN A 83 -3.36 -3.40 2.82
CA GLN A 83 -3.50 -4.59 3.68
C GLN A 83 -4.95 -5.03 3.81
N LEU A 84 -5.89 -4.08 3.95
CA LEU A 84 -7.32 -4.35 4.08
C LEU A 84 -7.94 -5.09 2.88
N LEU A 85 -7.32 -5.02 1.69
CA LEU A 85 -7.81 -5.73 0.49
C LEU A 85 -7.63 -7.24 0.57
N PHE A 86 -6.73 -7.74 1.42
CA PHE A 86 -6.42 -9.16 1.54
C PHE A 86 -7.45 -9.93 2.36
N GLU A 87 -7.33 -11.27 2.37
CA GLU A 87 -8.29 -12.16 3.03
C GLU A 87 -8.23 -12.04 4.56
N GLN A 88 -7.02 -11.87 5.12
CA GLN A 88 -6.84 -11.88 6.57
C GLN A 88 -5.55 -11.19 7.03
N SER A 89 -5.53 -10.83 8.31
CA SER A 89 -4.36 -10.30 9.01
C SER A 89 -4.17 -11.02 10.35
N GLU A 90 -2.92 -11.20 10.75
CA GLU A 90 -2.56 -11.74 12.07
C GLU A 90 -2.39 -10.63 13.14
N GLU A 91 -2.63 -9.37 12.78
CA GLU A 91 -2.46 -8.24 13.69
C GLU A 91 -3.47 -8.31 14.86
N PHE A 92 -2.94 -8.43 16.09
CA PHE A 92 -3.73 -8.63 17.33
C PHE A 92 -4.71 -9.83 17.27
N GLY A 93 -4.30 -10.91 16.59
CA GLY A 93 -5.09 -12.12 16.37
C GLY A 93 -5.65 -12.19 14.94
N ALA A 94 -6.18 -13.36 14.57
CA ALA A 94 -6.71 -13.58 13.23
C ALA A 94 -7.94 -12.69 12.96
N ARG A 95 -7.83 -11.82 11.97
CA ARG A 95 -8.89 -10.89 11.54
C ARG A 95 -9.12 -11.02 10.04
N SER A 96 -10.37 -11.16 9.62
CA SER A 96 -10.73 -11.19 8.21
C SER A 96 -10.68 -9.77 7.60
N GLY A 97 -10.08 -9.66 6.40
CA GLY A 97 -10.09 -8.46 5.60
C GLY A 97 -11.26 -8.39 4.62
N LEU A 98 -11.09 -7.62 3.54
CA LEU A 98 -12.10 -7.49 2.48
C LEU A 98 -12.16 -8.73 1.57
N GLY A 99 -11.07 -9.51 1.47
CA GLY A 99 -11.02 -10.70 0.63
C GLY A 99 -11.07 -10.43 -0.87
N ILE A 100 -10.68 -9.24 -1.31
CA ILE A 100 -10.59 -8.85 -2.73
C ILE A 100 -9.36 -9.48 -3.37
N LEU A 101 -8.27 -9.57 -2.61
CA LEU A 101 -7.00 -10.15 -3.06
C LEU A 101 -6.66 -11.39 -2.24
N PRO A 102 -6.19 -12.48 -2.87
CA PRO A 102 -5.76 -13.67 -2.16
C PRO A 102 -4.45 -13.42 -1.40
N GLY A 103 -4.36 -13.95 -0.19
CA GLY A 103 -3.20 -13.84 0.66
C GLY A 103 -3.50 -13.27 2.03
N ARG A 104 -2.45 -12.96 2.78
CA ARG A 104 -2.59 -12.53 4.17
C ARG A 104 -1.56 -11.47 4.56
N VAL A 105 -1.86 -10.75 5.64
CA VAL A 105 -0.99 -9.75 6.26
C VAL A 105 -0.32 -10.37 7.47
N VAL A 106 1.02 -10.29 7.52
CA VAL A 106 1.86 -10.86 8.56
C VAL A 106 2.81 -9.83 9.15
N LYS A 107 3.23 -10.03 10.40
CA LYS A 107 4.25 -9.21 11.05
C LYS A 107 5.64 -9.51 10.46
N PHE A 108 6.51 -8.50 10.43
CA PHE A 108 7.92 -8.75 10.14
C PHE A 108 8.52 -9.74 11.14
N ASP A 109 9.12 -10.80 10.62
CA ASP A 109 9.75 -11.87 11.41
C ASP A 109 11.25 -11.61 11.49
N LYS A 110 11.73 -11.08 12.60
CA LYS A 110 13.16 -10.80 12.81
C LYS A 110 14.05 -12.04 12.72
N THR A 111 13.51 -13.23 12.95
CA THR A 111 14.28 -14.47 12.85
C THR A 111 14.71 -14.80 11.42
N LYS A 112 14.02 -14.20 10.45
CA LYS A 112 14.30 -14.33 9.01
C LYS A 112 15.14 -13.18 8.44
N PHE A 113 15.54 -12.22 9.27
CA PHE A 113 16.35 -11.11 8.80
C PHE A 113 17.75 -11.60 8.39
N ASN A 114 18.05 -11.45 7.10
CA ASN A 114 19.35 -11.80 6.53
C ASN A 114 20.19 -10.54 6.31
N ILE A 115 21.48 -10.64 6.63
CA ILE A 115 22.47 -9.61 6.30
C ILE A 115 22.95 -9.91 4.86
N ARG A 116 22.48 -9.16 3.88
CA ARG A 116 23.14 -9.20 2.56
C ARG A 116 24.50 -8.54 2.70
N GLY A 117 25.58 -9.32 2.59
CA GLY A 117 26.96 -8.82 2.61
C GLY A 117 27.90 -9.47 3.63
N ALA A 118 27.45 -10.41 4.47
CA ALA A 118 28.32 -11.10 5.42
C ALA A 118 29.23 -12.16 4.75
N GLU A 119 28.92 -12.60 3.53
CA GLU A 119 29.66 -13.70 2.88
C GLU A 119 30.81 -13.24 1.95
N SER A 120 30.94 -11.95 1.60
CA SER A 120 31.92 -11.49 0.60
C SER A 120 33.16 -10.81 1.16
N GLY A 121 33.40 -10.78 2.48
CA GLY A 121 34.65 -10.21 3.05
C GLY A 121 34.93 -8.73 2.70
N GLU A 122 34.07 -8.10 1.93
CA GLU A 122 34.19 -6.69 1.57
C GLU A 122 33.73 -5.81 2.74
N ARG A 123 34.61 -4.92 3.15
CA ARG A 123 34.32 -3.95 4.21
C ARG A 123 33.05 -3.20 3.84
N CYS A 124 32.02 -3.40 4.65
CA CYS A 124 30.76 -2.69 4.59
C CYS A 124 31.03 -1.18 4.57
N GLY A 125 30.81 -0.54 3.44
CA GLY A 125 30.79 0.94 3.36
C GLY A 125 29.71 1.48 4.30
N GLN A 126 29.88 2.70 4.77
CA GLN A 126 29.19 3.33 5.93
C GLN A 126 27.64 3.33 5.94
N ASN A 127 26.94 2.59 5.07
CA ASN A 127 25.47 2.62 4.92
C ASN A 127 24.77 1.27 4.99
N PHE A 128 25.42 0.17 5.42
CA PHE A 128 24.73 -1.10 5.60
C PHE A 128 24.37 -1.31 7.08
N THR A 129 23.09 -1.24 7.37
CA THR A 129 22.54 -1.58 8.68
C THR A 129 22.63 -3.09 8.88
N CYS A 130 23.34 -3.53 9.93
CA CYS A 130 23.31 -4.93 10.34
C CYS A 130 21.86 -5.36 10.65
N ALA A 131 21.49 -6.63 10.33
CA ALA A 131 20.13 -7.14 10.59
C ALA A 131 19.68 -6.95 12.04
N GLU A 132 20.62 -6.99 13.00
CA GLU A 132 20.36 -6.73 14.43
C GLU A 132 19.94 -5.29 14.72
N SER A 133 20.29 -4.32 13.87
CA SER A 133 19.94 -2.90 14.03
C SER A 133 18.60 -2.53 13.39
N LEU A 134 18.03 -3.38 12.54
CA LEU A 134 16.74 -3.13 11.91
C LEU A 134 15.61 -3.18 12.95
N LYS A 135 14.87 -2.10 13.05
CA LYS A 135 13.77 -1.94 14.00
C LYS A 135 12.43 -2.26 13.33
N ILE A 136 11.49 -2.79 14.10
CA ILE A 136 10.08 -2.84 13.73
C ILE A 136 9.36 -1.80 14.59
N PRO A 137 8.62 -0.86 13.96
CA PRO A 137 8.23 -0.79 12.54
C PRO A 137 9.37 -0.41 11.60
N HIS A 138 9.25 -0.83 10.32
CA HIS A 138 10.01 -0.29 9.19
C HIS A 138 9.56 1.16 8.98
N VAL A 139 10.42 2.12 9.31
CA VAL A 139 10.14 3.56 9.19
C VAL A 139 11.26 4.23 8.42
N GLY A 140 10.91 4.92 7.36
CA GLY A 140 11.85 5.72 6.57
C GLY A 140 11.76 5.46 5.07
N TRP A 141 12.74 6.02 4.37
CA TRP A 141 12.90 5.87 2.92
C TRP A 141 13.58 4.54 2.61
N ASN A 142 13.00 3.81 1.66
CA ASN A 142 13.59 2.55 1.19
C ASN A 142 13.31 2.39 -0.30
N SER A 143 14.13 1.57 -0.97
CA SER A 143 14.03 1.32 -2.39
C SER A 143 12.93 0.29 -2.67
N ALA A 144 11.99 0.67 -3.53
CA ALA A 144 11.02 -0.23 -4.14
C ALA A 144 11.52 -0.64 -5.52
N HIS A 145 11.69 -1.93 -5.76
CA HIS A 145 12.07 -2.52 -7.03
C HIS A 145 10.82 -2.91 -7.81
N PHE A 146 10.49 -2.18 -8.86
CA PHE A 146 9.39 -2.48 -9.76
C PHE A 146 9.75 -3.66 -10.67
N ILE A 147 9.15 -4.81 -10.42
CA ILE A 147 9.42 -6.06 -11.16
C ILE A 147 8.52 -6.23 -12.40
N LYS A 148 7.59 -5.30 -12.61
CA LYS A 148 6.68 -5.26 -13.76
C LYS A 148 6.44 -3.83 -14.20
N HIS A 149 6.18 -3.68 -15.49
CA HIS A 149 5.62 -2.44 -16.03
C HIS A 149 4.09 -2.48 -15.94
N SER A 150 3.52 -1.38 -15.46
CA SER A 150 2.09 -1.17 -15.35
C SER A 150 1.75 0.30 -15.62
N PRO A 151 0.51 0.66 -15.91
CA PRO A 151 0.14 2.05 -16.11
C PRO A 151 0.48 2.95 -14.92
N ILE A 152 0.40 2.42 -13.69
CA ILE A 152 0.62 3.23 -12.47
C ILE A 152 2.08 3.60 -12.23
N ASN A 153 3.04 2.81 -12.72
CA ASN A 153 4.47 3.11 -12.61
C ASN A 153 5.09 3.60 -13.95
N ALA A 154 4.26 4.04 -14.88
CA ALA A 154 4.73 4.60 -16.13
C ALA A 154 5.62 5.84 -15.90
N GLY A 155 6.82 5.84 -16.52
CA GLY A 155 7.80 6.92 -16.38
C GLY A 155 8.57 6.94 -15.07
N LEU A 156 8.46 5.89 -14.23
CA LEU A 156 9.34 5.62 -13.09
C LEU A 156 10.50 4.73 -13.51
N GLY A 157 11.58 4.77 -12.73
CA GLY A 157 12.71 3.85 -12.85
C GLY A 157 12.37 2.45 -12.32
N GLU A 158 13.27 1.51 -12.58
CA GLU A 158 13.18 0.16 -12.01
C GLU A 158 13.26 0.18 -10.48
N PHE A 159 14.00 1.13 -9.91
CA PHE A 159 14.15 1.34 -8.48
C PHE A 159 13.74 2.77 -8.13
N GLU A 160 12.83 2.91 -7.17
CA GLU A 160 12.38 4.20 -6.67
C GLU A 160 12.39 4.24 -5.14
N TYR A 161 12.82 5.36 -4.57
CA TYR A 161 12.76 5.56 -3.13
C TYR A 161 11.37 6.03 -2.71
N LEU A 162 10.74 5.25 -1.84
CA LEU A 162 9.42 5.54 -1.28
C LEU A 162 9.47 5.55 0.24
N TYR A 163 8.53 6.24 0.87
CA TYR A 163 8.45 6.37 2.33
C TYR A 163 7.58 5.27 2.94
N PHE A 164 8.13 4.53 3.89
CA PHE A 164 7.49 3.42 4.60
C PHE A 164 7.27 3.74 6.07
N VAL A 165 6.17 3.25 6.64
CA VAL A 165 5.90 3.24 8.09
C VAL A 165 4.94 2.10 8.42
N HIS A 166 5.48 0.88 8.65
CA HIS A 166 4.64 -0.30 8.89
C HIS A 166 5.37 -1.38 9.68
N SER A 167 4.61 -2.20 10.43
CA SER A 167 5.09 -3.38 11.18
C SER A 167 4.67 -4.69 10.53
N TYR A 168 3.67 -4.64 9.65
CA TYR A 168 3.08 -5.76 8.95
C TYR A 168 3.21 -5.57 7.45
N HIS A 169 3.30 -6.66 6.71
CA HIS A 169 3.36 -6.66 5.25
C HIS A 169 2.51 -7.79 4.68
N VAL A 170 2.22 -7.75 3.40
CA VAL A 170 1.42 -8.78 2.74
C VAL A 170 2.28 -9.97 2.30
N LEU A 171 1.72 -11.16 2.40
CA LEU A 171 2.18 -12.38 1.73
C LEU A 171 1.16 -12.73 0.67
N CYS A 172 1.56 -12.64 -0.59
CA CYS A 172 0.73 -12.93 -1.74
C CYS A 172 1.52 -13.61 -2.86
N ALA A 173 0.82 -14.07 -3.87
CA ALA A 173 1.43 -14.67 -5.04
C ALA A 173 2.25 -13.64 -5.84
N ARG A 174 3.36 -14.08 -6.45
CA ARG A 174 4.26 -13.23 -7.24
C ARG A 174 3.56 -12.61 -8.46
N GLU A 175 2.54 -13.28 -8.96
CA GLU A 175 1.75 -12.86 -10.13
C GLU A 175 1.07 -11.52 -9.92
N ILE A 176 0.71 -11.17 -8.69
CA ILE A 176 0.10 -9.87 -8.36
C ILE A 176 1.10 -8.86 -7.78
N THR A 177 2.34 -9.28 -7.49
CA THR A 177 3.39 -8.36 -7.01
C THR A 177 3.80 -7.43 -8.15
N LEU A 178 3.70 -6.12 -7.93
CA LEU A 178 4.17 -5.07 -8.82
C LEU A 178 5.57 -4.60 -8.44
N ALA A 179 5.82 -4.43 -7.14
CA ALA A 179 7.12 -4.08 -6.63
C ALA A 179 7.44 -4.83 -5.34
N SER A 180 8.74 -5.06 -5.12
CA SER A 180 9.29 -5.63 -3.90
C SER A 180 10.28 -4.68 -3.24
N THR A 181 10.50 -4.85 -1.94
CA THR A 181 11.44 -4.05 -1.15
C THR A 181 12.17 -4.95 -0.18
N PHE A 182 13.45 -4.69 0.03
CA PHE A 182 14.25 -5.42 1.00
C PHE A 182 14.28 -4.69 2.35
N TYR A 183 13.85 -5.40 3.41
CA TYR A 183 13.98 -4.95 4.80
C TYR A 183 14.20 -6.15 5.72
N GLY A 184 15.46 -6.55 5.86
CA GLY A 184 15.85 -7.80 6.51
C GLY A 184 15.59 -9.04 5.63
N TYR A 185 14.53 -9.03 4.85
CA TYR A 185 14.20 -9.94 3.74
C TYR A 185 13.36 -9.19 2.71
N GLU A 186 13.18 -9.78 1.54
CA GLU A 186 12.36 -9.20 0.48
C GLU A 186 10.88 -9.43 0.77
N PHE A 187 10.07 -8.36 0.65
CA PHE A 187 8.62 -8.40 0.80
C PHE A 187 7.92 -7.65 -0.33
N THR A 188 6.66 -7.97 -0.60
CA THR A 188 5.83 -7.26 -1.58
C THR A 188 5.50 -5.86 -1.07
N SER A 189 5.97 -4.83 -1.77
CA SER A 189 5.73 -3.43 -1.44
C SER A 189 4.70 -2.74 -2.32
N ALA A 190 4.38 -3.30 -3.49
CA ALA A 190 3.25 -2.88 -4.31
C ALA A 190 2.62 -4.06 -5.03
N ILE A 191 1.34 -3.98 -5.29
CA ILE A 191 0.55 -4.96 -6.05
C ILE A 191 -0.15 -4.31 -7.23
N TRP A 192 -0.39 -5.14 -8.24
CA TRP A 192 -1.28 -4.85 -9.36
C TRP A 192 -2.02 -6.12 -9.79
N ARG A 193 -3.34 -6.02 -9.76
CA ARG A 193 -4.23 -7.06 -10.28
C ARG A 193 -5.42 -6.40 -10.98
N GLU A 194 -5.48 -6.53 -12.29
CA GLU A 194 -6.55 -5.95 -13.10
C GLU A 194 -6.73 -4.44 -12.85
N ASN A 195 -7.84 -4.01 -12.29
CA ASN A 195 -8.18 -2.64 -11.95
C ASN A 195 -7.72 -2.21 -10.53
N VAL A 196 -7.08 -3.11 -9.77
CA VAL A 196 -6.65 -2.85 -8.40
C VAL A 196 -5.14 -2.63 -8.33
N PHE A 197 -4.75 -1.48 -7.80
CA PHE A 197 -3.38 -1.15 -7.42
C PHE A 197 -3.30 -0.93 -5.92
N ALA A 198 -2.19 -1.31 -5.29
CA ALA A 198 -1.96 -0.91 -3.91
C ALA A 198 -0.48 -0.84 -3.57
N PHE A 199 -0.14 0.04 -2.64
CA PHE A 199 1.21 0.34 -2.20
C PHE A 199 1.31 0.23 -0.68
N GLN A 200 2.30 -0.50 -0.17
CA GLN A 200 2.64 -0.52 1.25
C GLN A 200 3.29 0.80 1.70
N PRO A 201 4.19 1.43 0.93
CA PRO A 201 4.66 2.78 1.21
C PRO A 201 3.54 3.82 1.03
N HIS A 202 3.87 5.06 1.37
CA HIS A 202 3.01 6.22 1.24
C HIS A 202 3.41 7.06 0.01
N PRO A 203 2.81 6.84 -1.18
CA PRO A 203 3.10 7.66 -2.36
C PRO A 203 2.87 9.16 -2.10
N GLU A 204 1.83 9.51 -1.33
CA GLU A 204 1.50 10.89 -0.96
C GLU A 204 2.56 11.58 -0.07
N LYS A 205 3.58 10.82 0.38
CA LYS A 205 4.73 11.30 1.16
C LYS A 205 6.07 11.01 0.48
N SER A 206 6.06 10.55 -0.76
CA SER A 206 7.25 10.01 -1.44
C SER A 206 7.79 10.93 -2.55
N HIS A 207 7.74 12.23 -2.33
CA HIS A 207 8.27 13.25 -3.26
C HIS A 207 7.86 12.97 -4.73
N ASP A 208 8.76 13.18 -5.68
CA ASP A 208 8.48 13.11 -7.11
C ASP A 208 8.01 11.72 -7.57
N ALA A 209 8.65 10.64 -7.08
CA ALA A 209 8.24 9.28 -7.42
C ALA A 209 6.82 8.97 -6.93
N GLY A 210 6.50 9.38 -5.70
CA GLY A 210 5.17 9.20 -5.15
C GLY A 210 4.11 10.04 -5.86
N ILE A 211 4.41 11.31 -6.16
CA ILE A 211 3.53 12.19 -6.93
C ILE A 211 3.30 11.63 -8.34
N LYS A 212 4.34 11.05 -8.96
CA LYS A 212 4.20 10.39 -10.27
C LYS A 212 3.23 9.21 -10.21
N ILE A 213 3.30 8.37 -9.16
CA ILE A 213 2.35 7.27 -8.93
C ILE A 213 0.92 7.81 -8.81
N ILE A 214 0.71 8.83 -7.96
CA ILE A 214 -0.62 9.45 -7.77
C ILE A 214 -1.12 10.04 -9.09
N LYS A 215 -0.27 10.78 -9.82
CA LYS A 215 -0.63 11.37 -11.11
C LYS A 215 -1.04 10.29 -12.11
N ASN A 216 -0.23 9.24 -12.27
CA ASN A 216 -0.58 8.13 -13.15
C ASN A 216 -1.94 7.52 -12.80
N PHE A 217 -2.23 7.31 -11.50
CA PHE A 217 -3.55 6.84 -11.06
C PHE A 217 -4.68 7.80 -11.48
N THR A 218 -4.45 9.11 -11.42
CA THR A 218 -5.48 10.09 -11.83
C THR A 218 -5.78 10.03 -13.34
N GLU A 219 -4.80 9.62 -14.14
CA GLU A 219 -4.86 9.57 -15.60
C GLU A 219 -5.39 8.24 -16.17
N LEU A 220 -5.48 7.15 -15.32
CA LEU A 220 -6.15 5.90 -15.71
C LEU A 220 -7.64 6.15 -16.01
#